data_8535b6988752704b6b3cadbf9e02e1f7
#
_entry.id   8535b6988752704b6b3cadbf9e02e1f7
#
_cell.length_a   1.000
_cell.length_b   1.000
_cell.length_c   1.000
_cell.angle_alpha   90.00
_cell.angle_beta   90.00
_cell.angle_gamma   90.00
#
_symmetry.space_group_name_H-M   'P 1'
#
loop_
_entity.id
_entity.type
_entity.pdbx_description
1 polymer ?
#
loop_
_entity_poly.entity_id
_entity_poly.type
_entity_poly.pdbx_seq_one_letter_code
_entity_poly.pdbx_strand_id
1 'polypeptide(L)'
;PEVMKEALKYPVGLINDVSALESLEAKEIIRDANIPVCVMHNRRVKSISIEADIKKFFKDKIQELTSFGISNENIILDPGFGYDKSLEDNKKLLFEIDYSEFKNNVLIGLSRKGFLKKILNNMSYEDLDEKSSIASIIASERGADILRIHNVAKLFSRLKELKKC
;
A
#
# COMPACT_ATOMS: atom_id res chain seq x y z
N PRO A 1 1.44 -19.16 -3.07
CA PRO A 1 0.18 -19.87 -3.35
C PRO A 1 -0.26 -20.78 -2.21
N GLU A 2 0.59 -21.66 -1.69
CA GLU A 2 0.24 -22.61 -0.62
C GLU A 2 -0.31 -21.93 0.63
N VAL A 3 0.37 -20.87 1.10
CA VAL A 3 -0.08 -20.07 2.25
C VAL A 3 -1.44 -19.41 1.97
N MET A 4 -1.69 -18.95 0.75
CA MET A 4 -2.98 -18.39 0.35
C MET A 4 -4.08 -19.45 0.44
N LYS A 5 -3.84 -20.66 -0.09
CA LYS A 5 -4.79 -21.77 0.00
C LYS A 5 -5.11 -22.13 1.44
N GLU A 6 -4.09 -22.17 2.30
CA GLU A 6 -4.30 -22.48 3.73
C GLU A 6 -5.06 -21.36 4.45
N ALA A 7 -4.71 -20.09 4.19
CA ALA A 7 -5.41 -18.95 4.78
C ALA A 7 -6.91 -18.93 4.40
N LEU A 8 -7.25 -19.28 3.16
CA LEU A 8 -8.62 -19.29 2.67
C LEU A 8 -9.53 -20.36 3.29
N LYS A 9 -8.99 -21.29 4.08
CA LYS A 9 -9.79 -22.20 4.92
C LYS A 9 -10.44 -21.48 6.12
N TYR A 10 -10.02 -20.26 6.39
CA TYR A 10 -10.52 -19.42 7.48
C TYR A 10 -11.31 -18.23 6.88
N PRO A 11 -12.12 -17.51 7.67
CA PRO A 11 -12.87 -16.35 7.19
C PRO A 11 -11.97 -15.13 6.93
N VAL A 12 -11.16 -15.22 5.88
CA VAL A 12 -10.25 -14.15 5.46
C VAL A 12 -10.96 -13.19 4.52
N GLY A 13 -10.93 -11.90 4.83
CA GLY A 13 -11.56 -10.85 4.02
C GLY A 13 -10.63 -10.18 3.00
N LEU A 14 -9.32 -10.42 3.05
CA LEU A 14 -8.32 -9.80 2.18
C LEU A 14 -7.03 -10.63 2.18
N ILE A 15 -6.46 -10.87 1.01
CA ILE A 15 -5.10 -11.38 0.85
C ILE A 15 -4.18 -10.21 0.48
N ASN A 16 -3.08 -10.02 1.23
CA ASN A 16 -2.05 -9.04 0.90
C ASN A 16 -0.84 -9.75 0.28
N ASP A 17 -0.64 -9.58 -1.02
CA ASP A 17 0.45 -10.23 -1.74
C ASP A 17 1.52 -9.25 -2.21
N VAL A 18 2.71 -9.38 -1.61
CA VAL A 18 3.90 -8.57 -1.93
C VAL A 18 4.42 -8.85 -3.34
N SER A 19 4.15 -10.04 -3.88
CA SER A 19 4.56 -10.44 -5.24
C SER A 19 3.59 -9.98 -6.32
N ALA A 20 2.48 -9.33 -5.96
CA ALA A 20 1.47 -8.83 -6.88
C ALA A 20 0.91 -9.92 -7.82
N LEU A 21 0.67 -11.12 -7.28
CA LEU A 21 0.12 -12.28 -8.01
C LEU A 21 0.94 -12.64 -9.26
N GLU A 22 2.28 -12.67 -9.15
CA GLU A 22 3.14 -13.02 -10.30
C GLU A 22 2.91 -14.46 -10.78
N SER A 23 2.66 -15.41 -9.87
CA SER A 23 2.44 -16.80 -10.26
C SER A 23 1.03 -17.04 -10.78
N LEU A 24 0.90 -17.92 -11.77
CA LEU A 24 -0.39 -18.36 -12.33
C LEU A 24 -1.28 -18.94 -11.23
N GLU A 25 -0.74 -19.80 -10.39
CA GLU A 25 -1.45 -20.45 -9.30
C GLU A 25 -2.05 -19.44 -8.30
N ALA A 26 -1.29 -18.38 -7.95
CA ALA A 26 -1.81 -17.33 -7.06
C ALA A 26 -2.99 -16.58 -7.69
N LYS A 27 -2.95 -16.30 -9.00
CA LYS A 27 -4.06 -15.68 -9.73
C LYS A 27 -5.30 -16.57 -9.73
N GLU A 28 -5.12 -17.87 -9.99
CA GLU A 28 -6.23 -18.85 -9.97
C GLU A 28 -6.90 -18.91 -8.59
N ILE A 29 -6.10 -18.99 -7.51
CA ILE A 29 -6.59 -19.03 -6.14
C ILE A 29 -7.44 -17.79 -5.82
N ILE A 30 -6.96 -16.61 -6.15
CA ILE A 30 -7.66 -15.34 -5.83
C ILE A 30 -8.91 -15.19 -6.72
N ARG A 31 -8.83 -15.53 -8.01
CA ARG A 31 -10.00 -15.54 -8.89
C ARG A 31 -11.12 -16.44 -8.35
N ASP A 32 -10.77 -17.66 -7.98
CA ASP A 32 -11.73 -18.68 -7.55
C ASP A 32 -12.30 -18.38 -6.15
N ALA A 33 -11.50 -17.79 -5.27
CA ALA A 33 -11.95 -17.33 -3.96
C ALA A 33 -12.83 -16.08 -4.03
N ASN A 34 -12.72 -15.29 -5.09
CA ASN A 34 -13.47 -14.04 -5.32
C ASN A 34 -13.45 -13.08 -4.11
N ILE A 35 -12.28 -12.89 -3.51
CA ILE A 35 -12.04 -11.98 -2.37
C ILE A 35 -11.09 -10.85 -2.76
N PRO A 36 -11.09 -9.72 -2.03
CA PRO A 36 -10.13 -8.66 -2.22
C PRO A 36 -8.67 -9.13 -2.10
N VAL A 37 -7.82 -8.58 -2.96
CA VAL A 37 -6.38 -8.80 -2.95
C VAL A 37 -5.63 -7.47 -3.05
N CYS A 38 -4.67 -7.24 -2.15
CA CYS A 38 -3.77 -6.11 -2.24
C CYS A 38 -2.51 -6.53 -3.01
N VAL A 39 -2.26 -5.84 -4.13
CA VAL A 39 -1.09 -6.06 -4.99
C VAL A 39 -0.10 -4.92 -4.84
N MET A 40 1.16 -5.25 -4.59
CA MET A 40 2.17 -4.26 -4.23
C MET A 40 3.18 -4.03 -5.36
N HIS A 41 3.53 -2.76 -5.57
CA HIS A 41 4.65 -2.36 -6.40
C HIS A 41 5.98 -2.70 -5.69
N ASN A 42 6.47 -3.92 -5.92
CA ASN A 42 7.69 -4.46 -5.32
C ASN A 42 8.81 -4.55 -6.35
N ARG A 43 9.30 -3.39 -6.80
CA ARG A 43 10.42 -3.34 -7.74
C ARG A 43 11.19 -2.04 -7.65
N ARG A 44 12.44 -2.05 -8.15
CA ARG A 44 13.29 -0.88 -8.27
C ARG A 44 12.93 -0.06 -9.50
N VAL A 45 12.80 1.26 -9.32
CA VAL A 45 12.65 2.21 -10.43
C VAL A 45 14.00 2.40 -11.13
N LYS A 46 14.06 2.21 -12.45
CA LYS A 46 15.35 2.22 -13.18
C LYS A 46 15.60 3.46 -14.02
N SER A 47 14.60 4.05 -14.65
CA SER A 47 14.80 5.06 -15.71
C SER A 47 13.75 6.15 -15.83
N ILE A 48 12.67 6.06 -15.08
CA ILE A 48 11.57 7.04 -15.08
C ILE A 48 11.29 7.52 -13.65
N SER A 49 10.47 8.54 -13.50
CA SER A 49 10.07 8.96 -12.16
C SER A 49 9.30 7.85 -11.44
N ILE A 50 9.42 7.79 -10.11
CA ILE A 50 8.66 6.83 -9.29
C ILE A 50 7.15 6.93 -9.54
N GLU A 51 6.63 8.13 -9.74
CA GLU A 51 5.22 8.37 -10.06
C GLU A 51 4.81 7.70 -11.37
N ALA A 52 5.57 7.93 -12.44
CA ALA A 52 5.29 7.35 -13.76
C ALA A 52 5.40 5.82 -13.72
N ASP A 53 6.38 5.27 -12.97
CA ASP A 53 6.55 3.82 -12.84
C ASP A 53 5.39 3.17 -12.08
N ILE A 54 4.93 3.78 -10.99
CA ILE A 54 3.79 3.28 -10.22
C ILE A 54 2.50 3.35 -11.03
N LYS A 55 2.21 4.50 -11.70
CA LYS A 55 1.03 4.64 -12.55
C LYS A 55 1.01 3.59 -13.66
N LYS A 56 2.16 3.37 -14.31
CA LYS A 56 2.30 2.33 -15.34
C LYS A 56 2.10 0.93 -14.76
N PHE A 57 2.78 0.61 -13.66
CA PHE A 57 2.68 -0.70 -13.02
C PHE A 57 1.25 -1.02 -12.62
N PHE A 58 0.54 -0.11 -11.98
CA PHE A 58 -0.84 -0.33 -11.55
C PHE A 58 -1.76 -0.51 -12.75
N LYS A 59 -1.62 0.33 -13.79
CA LYS A 59 -2.41 0.18 -15.02
C LYS A 59 -2.21 -1.22 -15.64
N ASP A 60 -0.97 -1.63 -15.82
CA ASP A 60 -0.63 -2.91 -16.44
C ASP A 60 -1.14 -4.09 -15.58
N LYS A 61 -0.96 -3.99 -14.25
CA LYS A 61 -1.38 -5.03 -13.29
C LYS A 61 -2.91 -5.16 -13.22
N ILE A 62 -3.63 -4.06 -13.17
CA ILE A 62 -5.10 -4.07 -13.21
C ILE A 62 -5.58 -4.73 -14.49
N GLN A 63 -5.01 -4.34 -15.64
CA GLN A 63 -5.38 -4.95 -16.93
C GLN A 63 -5.08 -6.45 -16.97
N GLU A 64 -3.91 -6.87 -16.48
CA GLU A 64 -3.52 -8.28 -16.37
C GLU A 64 -4.53 -9.07 -15.54
N LEU A 65 -4.82 -8.61 -14.33
CA LEU A 65 -5.67 -9.33 -13.38
C LEU A 65 -7.13 -9.36 -13.80
N THR A 66 -7.65 -8.27 -14.34
CA THR A 66 -9.03 -8.21 -14.86
C THR A 66 -9.20 -9.10 -16.10
N SER A 67 -8.20 -9.12 -17.00
CA SER A 67 -8.21 -10.04 -18.15
C SER A 67 -8.12 -11.52 -17.73
N PHE A 68 -7.54 -11.79 -16.57
CA PHE A 68 -7.48 -13.13 -15.98
C PHE A 68 -8.79 -13.56 -15.30
N GLY A 69 -9.73 -12.62 -15.09
CA GLY A 69 -11.04 -12.86 -14.49
C GLY A 69 -11.14 -12.47 -13.01
N ILE A 70 -10.19 -11.73 -12.46
CA ILE A 70 -10.31 -11.14 -11.12
C ILE A 70 -11.11 -9.83 -11.22
N SER A 71 -12.15 -9.67 -10.39
CA SER A 71 -12.98 -8.47 -10.40
C SER A 71 -12.16 -7.22 -10.06
N ASN A 72 -12.35 -6.13 -10.83
CA ASN A 72 -11.63 -4.87 -10.62
C ASN A 72 -11.86 -4.30 -9.21
N GLU A 73 -13.04 -4.45 -8.66
CA GLU A 73 -13.40 -3.99 -7.31
C GLU A 73 -12.65 -4.74 -6.20
N ASN A 74 -12.17 -5.96 -6.49
CA ASN A 74 -11.36 -6.76 -5.57
C ASN A 74 -9.86 -6.42 -5.62
N ILE A 75 -9.41 -5.55 -6.53
CA ILE A 75 -7.99 -5.18 -6.64
C ILE A 75 -7.70 -3.93 -5.81
N ILE A 76 -6.85 -4.08 -4.80
CA ILE A 76 -6.34 -2.99 -3.96
C ILE A 76 -4.87 -2.77 -4.32
N LEU A 77 -4.43 -1.51 -4.40
CA LEU A 77 -3.10 -1.13 -4.86
C LEU A 77 -2.22 -0.70 -3.67
N ASP A 78 -0.99 -1.23 -3.56
CA ASP A 78 0.01 -0.78 -2.57
C ASP A 78 1.26 -0.26 -3.32
N PRO A 79 1.63 1.02 -3.19
CA PRO A 79 2.81 1.58 -3.85
C PRO A 79 4.13 1.02 -3.31
N GLY A 80 4.11 0.22 -2.26
CA GLY A 80 5.28 -0.51 -1.77
C GLY A 80 6.36 0.39 -1.16
N PHE A 81 6.00 1.26 -0.26
CA PHE A 81 6.96 2.09 0.48
C PHE A 81 8.11 1.25 1.05
N GLY A 82 9.35 1.68 0.88
CA GLY A 82 10.54 1.02 1.41
C GLY A 82 11.03 -0.19 0.61
N TYR A 83 10.23 -0.76 -0.28
CA TYR A 83 10.62 -1.90 -1.12
C TYR A 83 11.41 -1.41 -2.34
N ASP A 84 12.72 -1.70 -2.38
CA ASP A 84 13.65 -1.33 -3.46
C ASP A 84 13.55 0.13 -3.95
N LYS A 85 13.14 1.04 -3.06
CA LYS A 85 12.96 2.46 -3.34
C LYS A 85 13.99 3.29 -2.59
N SER A 86 14.55 4.28 -3.26
CA SER A 86 15.43 5.26 -2.64
C SER A 86 14.71 6.10 -1.58
N LEU A 87 15.47 6.84 -0.76
CA LEU A 87 14.89 7.78 0.19
C LEU A 87 14.07 8.86 -0.54
N GLU A 88 14.54 9.31 -1.70
CA GLU A 88 13.88 10.33 -2.51
C GLU A 88 12.59 9.80 -3.13
N ASP A 89 12.57 8.55 -3.62
CA ASP A 89 11.35 7.91 -4.09
C ASP A 89 10.30 7.81 -2.98
N ASN A 90 10.72 7.41 -1.77
CA ASN A 90 9.80 7.33 -0.63
C ASN A 90 9.27 8.70 -0.20
N LYS A 91 10.07 9.79 -0.32
CA LYS A 91 9.58 11.15 -0.11
C LYS A 91 8.53 11.55 -1.13
N LYS A 92 8.79 11.32 -2.42
CA LYS A 92 7.84 11.63 -3.49
C LYS A 92 6.54 10.86 -3.30
N LEU A 93 6.61 9.56 -2.99
CA LEU A 93 5.43 8.76 -2.66
C LEU A 93 4.62 9.37 -1.52
N LEU A 94 5.27 9.89 -0.47
CA LEU A 94 4.57 10.40 0.70
C LEU A 94 4.00 11.81 0.48
N PHE A 95 4.72 12.68 -0.22
CA PHE A 95 4.40 14.10 -0.25
C PHE A 95 3.88 14.62 -1.60
N GLU A 96 4.12 13.91 -2.71
CA GLU A 96 3.86 14.44 -4.05
C GLU A 96 2.76 13.67 -4.79
N ILE A 97 2.60 12.35 -4.55
CA ILE A 97 1.59 11.56 -5.25
C ILE A 97 0.20 11.80 -4.67
N ASP A 98 -0.74 12.07 -5.58
CA ASP A 98 -2.17 12.09 -5.28
C ASP A 98 -2.77 10.70 -5.53
N TYR A 99 -3.10 9.99 -4.46
CA TYR A 99 -3.66 8.64 -4.55
C TYR A 99 -5.14 8.64 -4.96
N SER A 100 -5.83 9.77 -4.85
CA SER A 100 -7.22 9.90 -5.31
C SER A 100 -7.38 9.81 -6.83
N GLU A 101 -6.29 9.94 -7.59
CA GLU A 101 -6.30 9.73 -9.05
C GLU A 101 -6.53 8.26 -9.45
N PHE A 102 -6.29 7.30 -8.53
CA PHE A 102 -6.54 5.89 -8.81
C PHE A 102 -8.01 5.54 -8.56
N LYS A 103 -8.58 4.75 -9.47
CA LYS A 103 -9.97 4.30 -9.33
C LYS A 103 -10.15 3.14 -8.34
N ASN A 104 -9.08 2.39 -8.12
CA ASN A 104 -9.04 1.29 -7.16
C ASN A 104 -8.61 1.81 -5.80
N ASN A 105 -9.06 1.17 -4.73
CA ASN A 105 -8.63 1.50 -3.38
C ASN A 105 -7.10 1.38 -3.23
N VAL A 106 -6.50 2.35 -2.55
CA VAL A 106 -5.06 2.37 -2.29
C VAL A 106 -4.78 2.08 -0.82
N LEU A 107 -3.97 1.04 -0.58
CA LEU A 107 -3.48 0.68 0.74
C LEU A 107 -2.05 1.18 0.94
N ILE A 108 -1.82 1.89 2.03
CA ILE A 108 -0.50 2.42 2.41
C ILE A 108 0.00 1.76 3.69
N GLY A 109 1.19 1.17 3.62
CA GLY A 109 1.87 0.55 4.75
C GLY A 109 3.20 1.24 5.07
N LEU A 110 3.20 2.27 5.92
CA LEU A 110 4.38 3.05 6.30
C LEU A 110 4.95 2.67 7.66
N SER A 111 4.17 1.96 8.46
CA SER A 111 4.40 1.79 9.88
C SER A 111 5.74 1.13 10.22
N ARG A 112 6.49 1.78 11.10
CA ARG A 112 7.81 1.38 11.63
C ARG A 112 8.91 1.20 10.58
N LYS A 113 8.72 1.74 9.37
CA LYS A 113 9.73 1.65 8.30
C LYS A 113 10.90 2.61 8.56
N GLY A 114 12.12 2.09 8.40
CA GLY A 114 13.35 2.79 8.77
C GLY A 114 13.57 4.14 8.04
N PHE A 115 13.09 4.29 6.81
CA PHE A 115 13.20 5.53 6.06
C PHE A 115 12.43 6.70 6.71
N LEU A 116 11.37 6.43 7.49
CA LEU A 116 10.62 7.48 8.21
C LEU A 116 11.50 8.28 9.17
N LYS A 117 12.49 7.63 9.79
CA LYS A 117 13.45 8.32 10.65
C LYS A 117 14.23 9.41 9.90
N LYS A 118 14.51 9.17 8.60
CA LYS A 118 15.25 10.11 7.75
C LYS A 118 14.35 11.18 7.13
N ILE A 119 13.13 10.82 6.75
CA ILE A 119 12.19 11.75 6.11
C ILE A 119 11.63 12.75 7.12
N LEU A 120 11.34 12.30 8.34
CA LEU A 120 10.71 13.11 9.40
C LEU A 120 11.73 13.55 10.47
N ASN A 121 13.01 13.72 10.11
CA ASN A 121 14.07 14.10 11.04
C ASN A 121 13.87 15.47 11.70
N ASN A 122 13.24 16.40 11.00
CA ASN A 122 12.99 17.76 11.49
C ASN A 122 11.80 17.85 12.46
N MET A 123 11.13 16.74 12.71
CA MET A 123 10.04 16.67 13.69
C MET A 123 10.59 16.11 14.99
N SER A 124 10.23 16.74 16.11
CA SER A 124 10.67 16.38 17.47
C SER A 124 10.12 15.06 18.01
N TYR A 125 9.75 14.14 17.14
CA TYR A 125 9.18 12.85 17.53
C TYR A 125 10.24 11.77 17.57
N GLU A 126 10.63 11.36 18.76
CA GLU A 126 11.59 10.26 18.97
C GLU A 126 10.92 8.89 18.73
N ASP A 127 9.61 8.79 18.97
CA ASP A 127 8.85 7.56 18.83
C ASP A 127 8.52 7.23 17.37
N LEU A 128 8.95 6.06 16.92
CA LEU A 128 8.70 5.58 15.56
C LEU A 128 7.21 5.33 15.27
N ASP A 129 6.41 5.01 16.28
CA ASP A 129 4.95 4.87 16.14
C ASP A 129 4.29 6.23 15.91
N GLU A 130 4.82 7.30 16.51
CA GLU A 130 4.37 8.67 16.25
C GLU A 130 4.65 9.08 14.81
N LYS A 131 5.88 8.89 14.34
CA LYS A 131 6.25 9.15 12.93
C LYS A 131 5.41 8.32 11.95
N SER A 132 5.10 7.07 12.31
CA SER A 132 4.23 6.21 11.52
C SER A 132 2.81 6.75 11.44
N SER A 133 2.27 7.26 12.55
CA SER A 133 0.93 7.84 12.59
C SER A 133 0.85 9.12 11.75
N ILE A 134 1.82 10.01 11.88
CA ILE A 134 1.88 11.26 11.10
C ILE A 134 1.99 10.95 9.60
N ALA A 135 2.91 10.07 9.20
CA ALA A 135 3.06 9.68 7.80
C ALA A 135 1.77 9.04 7.24
N SER A 136 1.07 8.25 8.05
CA SER A 136 -0.21 7.65 7.65
C SER A 136 -1.31 8.69 7.46
N ILE A 137 -1.35 9.73 8.30
CA ILE A 137 -2.28 10.85 8.14
C ILE A 137 -1.99 11.61 6.85
N ILE A 138 -0.73 11.94 6.58
CA ILE A 138 -0.32 12.59 5.32
C ILE A 138 -0.76 11.75 4.11
N ALA A 139 -0.54 10.43 4.15
CA ALA A 139 -0.97 9.55 3.08
C ALA A 139 -2.50 9.53 2.89
N SER A 140 -3.27 9.59 4.00
CA SER A 140 -4.74 9.67 3.96
C SER A 140 -5.22 10.98 3.35
N GLU A 141 -4.61 12.11 3.69
CA GLU A 141 -4.92 13.43 3.09
C GLU A 141 -4.61 13.47 1.60
N ARG A 142 -3.74 12.58 1.13
CA ARG A 142 -3.41 12.39 -0.28
C ARG A 142 -4.24 11.29 -0.98
N GLY A 143 -5.33 10.87 -0.38
CA GLY A 143 -6.28 9.95 -1.00
C GLY A 143 -6.02 8.46 -0.74
N ALA A 144 -5.18 8.08 0.24
CA ALA A 144 -5.08 6.68 0.63
C ALA A 144 -6.36 6.22 1.35
N ASP A 145 -6.93 5.10 0.91
CA ASP A 145 -8.19 4.54 1.45
C ASP A 145 -7.96 3.66 2.67
N ILE A 146 -6.85 2.93 2.69
CA ILE A 146 -6.54 1.93 3.72
C ILE A 146 -5.16 2.21 4.30
N LEU A 147 -5.07 2.33 5.62
CA LEU A 147 -3.82 2.54 6.34
C LEU A 147 -3.45 1.28 7.14
N ARG A 148 -2.38 0.58 6.74
CA ARG A 148 -1.86 -0.57 7.47
C ARG A 148 -0.79 -0.13 8.46
N ILE A 149 -1.11 -0.19 9.76
CA ILE A 149 -0.25 0.31 10.85
C ILE A 149 -0.19 -0.67 12.02
N HIS A 150 0.94 -0.69 12.74
CA HIS A 150 1.10 -1.54 13.94
C HIS A 150 0.34 -0.99 15.15
N ASN A 151 0.38 0.32 15.37
CA ASN A 151 -0.26 0.95 16.53
C ASN A 151 -1.53 1.71 16.10
N VAL A 152 -2.62 0.96 15.93
CA VAL A 152 -3.92 1.49 15.50
C VAL A 152 -4.46 2.49 16.52
N ALA A 153 -4.32 2.21 17.82
CA ALA A 153 -4.82 3.09 18.88
C ALA A 153 -4.17 4.49 18.81
N LYS A 154 -2.87 4.55 18.57
CA LYS A 154 -2.13 5.82 18.44
C LYS A 154 -2.58 6.62 17.22
N LEU A 155 -2.70 5.98 16.05
CA LEU A 155 -3.21 6.64 14.85
C LEU A 155 -4.64 7.17 15.08
N PHE A 156 -5.50 6.36 15.69
CA PHE A 156 -6.89 6.75 15.94
C PHE A 156 -7.02 7.94 16.91
N SER A 157 -6.15 7.99 17.93
CA SER A 157 -6.07 9.15 18.84
C SER A 157 -5.70 10.42 18.09
N ARG A 158 -4.69 10.37 17.22
CA ARG A 158 -4.25 11.51 16.39
C ARG A 158 -5.35 11.99 15.43
N LEU A 159 -6.03 11.09 14.77
CA LEU A 159 -7.15 11.44 13.87
C LEU A 159 -8.31 12.12 14.64
N LYS A 160 -8.56 11.71 15.89
CA LYS A 160 -9.56 12.39 16.75
C LYS A 160 -9.13 13.79 17.15
N GLU A 161 -7.86 14.01 17.43
CA GLU A 161 -7.33 15.33 17.77
C GLU A 161 -7.50 16.31 16.59
N LEU A 162 -7.16 15.88 15.37
CA LEU A 162 -7.30 16.68 14.16
C LEU A 162 -8.76 17.05 13.81
N LYS A 163 -9.72 16.16 14.12
CA LYS A 163 -11.15 16.44 13.89
C LYS A 163 -11.78 17.40 14.91
N LYS A 164 -11.07 17.75 15.97
CA LYS A 164 -11.53 18.69 17.00
C LYS A 164 -11.08 20.14 16.76
N CYS A 165 -10.20 20.33 15.78
CA CYS A 165 -9.77 21.64 15.29
C CYS A 165 -10.60 22.07 14.09
#